data_ded87d7f130314306bcee507685518d7
#
_entry.id   ded87d7f130314306bcee507685518d7
#
_cell.length_a   1.000
_cell.length_b   1.000
_cell.length_c   1.000
_cell.angle_alpha   90.00
_cell.angle_beta   90.00
_cell.angle_gamma   90.00
#
_symmetry.space_group_name_H-M   'P 1'
#
loop_
_entity.id
_entity.type
_entity.pdbx_description
1 polymer ?
#
loop_
_entity_poly.entity_id
_entity_poly.type
_entity_poly.pdbx_seq_one_letter_code
_entity_poly.pdbx_strand_id
1 'polypeptide(L)'
;KLKALGGEKQVILDGNYNGMQLVNRVGESPYQFYGYQADGVFSTQAEADEAALVNRTGRSYSAGDVRFVDQNGDHRIDDKDRVLLGSASPNYFGGFYTQLKYKGLALSAEFSYSKGNMAYNAVRQQLESMSTTNNQSLSVLNRWTVDGQKTDVPRARWKDPVGNSYFSSRWIEDASYLRLKNVTLSYTFSKTVWNFFRSGTLYVTGE
;
A
#
# COMPACT_ATOMS: atom_id res chain seq x y z
N LYS A 1 -16.53 10.06 -6.48
CA LYS A 1 -16.65 9.17 -7.64
C LYS A 1 -16.70 9.98 -8.94
N LEU A 2 -16.02 9.48 -9.97
CA LEU A 2 -15.96 10.11 -11.29
C LEU A 2 -17.31 9.98 -11.98
N LYS A 3 -17.83 11.09 -12.57
CA LYS A 3 -19.14 11.11 -13.24
C LYS A 3 -19.02 10.91 -14.75
N ALA A 4 -17.94 11.36 -15.36
CA ALA A 4 -17.72 11.25 -16.80
C ALA A 4 -16.21 11.30 -17.14
N LEU A 5 -15.84 10.71 -18.27
CA LEU A 5 -14.47 10.64 -18.81
C LEU A 5 -14.48 10.93 -20.33
N GLY A 6 -15.13 12.04 -20.75
CA GLY A 6 -15.13 12.42 -22.17
C GLY A 6 -15.80 11.42 -23.12
N GLY A 7 -16.72 10.58 -22.61
CA GLY A 7 -17.37 9.50 -23.39
C GLY A 7 -16.79 8.10 -23.14
N GLU A 8 -15.60 8.01 -22.57
CA GLU A 8 -14.97 6.73 -22.25
C GLU A 8 -15.48 6.17 -20.91
N LYS A 9 -15.60 4.83 -20.82
CA LYS A 9 -15.95 4.16 -19.56
C LYS A 9 -14.76 4.02 -18.62
N GLN A 10 -13.57 3.90 -19.18
CA GLN A 10 -12.30 3.74 -18.46
C GLN A 10 -11.16 4.37 -19.25
N VAL A 11 -10.26 5.06 -18.56
CA VAL A 11 -9.03 5.61 -19.11
C VAL A 11 -7.86 5.08 -18.30
N ILE A 12 -6.89 4.44 -18.95
CA ILE A 12 -5.63 4.02 -18.34
C ILE A 12 -4.72 5.26 -18.31
N LEU A 13 -4.17 5.55 -17.13
CA LEU A 13 -3.24 6.65 -16.95
C LEU A 13 -1.82 6.14 -17.15
N ASP A 14 -1.02 6.90 -17.90
CA ASP A 14 0.40 6.61 -18.05
C ASP A 14 1.13 6.79 -16.72
N GLY A 15 1.67 5.71 -16.20
CA GLY A 15 2.38 5.66 -14.93
C GLY A 15 3.05 4.31 -14.75
N ASN A 16 3.77 3.88 -15.78
CA ASN A 16 4.31 2.52 -15.85
C ASN A 16 5.62 2.39 -15.05
N TYR A 17 5.49 2.43 -13.72
CA TYR A 17 6.61 2.13 -12.83
C TYR A 17 6.48 0.68 -12.34
N ASN A 18 7.44 -0.18 -12.66
CA ASN A 18 7.44 -1.61 -12.30
C ASN A 18 6.14 -2.36 -12.64
N GLY A 19 5.51 -2.03 -13.77
CA GLY A 19 4.25 -2.64 -14.21
C GLY A 19 3.00 -2.12 -13.51
N MET A 20 3.12 -1.14 -12.60
CA MET A 20 1.99 -0.46 -11.99
C MET A 20 1.17 0.26 -13.05
N GLN A 21 -0.15 0.11 -12.98
CA GLN A 21 -1.09 0.89 -13.78
C GLN A 21 -2.09 1.59 -12.87
N LEU A 22 -2.43 2.81 -13.23
CA LEU A 22 -3.54 3.55 -12.65
C LEU A 22 -4.63 3.71 -13.69
N VAL A 23 -5.88 3.64 -13.25
CA VAL A 23 -7.02 3.88 -14.12
C VAL A 23 -8.01 4.83 -13.48
N ASN A 24 -8.69 5.59 -14.33
CA ASN A 24 -9.91 6.29 -13.99
C ASN A 24 -11.09 5.53 -14.63
N ARG A 25 -12.09 5.17 -13.84
CA ARG A 25 -13.30 4.48 -14.28
C ARG A 25 -14.53 5.27 -13.82
N VAL A 26 -15.51 5.41 -14.70
CA VAL A 26 -16.78 6.05 -14.36
C VAL A 26 -17.49 5.26 -13.25
N GLY A 27 -17.96 5.96 -12.23
CA GLY A 27 -18.58 5.36 -11.05
C GLY A 27 -17.62 5.05 -9.90
N GLU A 28 -16.30 5.10 -10.13
CA GLU A 28 -15.27 4.82 -9.13
C GLU A 28 -14.54 6.08 -8.64
N SER A 29 -13.72 5.94 -7.60
CA SER A 29 -12.79 6.98 -7.17
C SER A 29 -11.71 7.17 -8.21
N PRO A 30 -11.12 8.37 -8.37
CA PRO A 30 -10.01 8.58 -9.27
C PRO A 30 -8.74 7.83 -8.82
N TYR A 31 -7.81 7.64 -9.75
CA TYR A 31 -6.49 7.06 -9.50
C TYR A 31 -6.56 5.66 -8.84
N GLN A 32 -7.38 4.77 -9.43
CA GLN A 32 -7.47 3.38 -9.02
C GLN A 32 -6.24 2.60 -9.47
N PHE A 33 -5.64 1.84 -8.58
CA PHE A 33 -4.65 0.83 -8.95
C PHE A 33 -5.32 -0.28 -9.73
N TYR A 34 -4.72 -0.66 -10.87
CA TYR A 34 -5.27 -1.66 -11.79
C TYR A 34 -4.24 -2.75 -12.05
N GLY A 35 -4.45 -3.93 -11.49
CA GLY A 35 -3.47 -5.01 -11.51
C GLY A 35 -4.09 -6.37 -11.18
N TYR A 36 -3.24 -7.35 -10.95
CA TYR A 36 -3.67 -8.71 -10.64
C TYR A 36 -4.04 -8.86 -9.17
N GLN A 37 -5.07 -9.65 -8.91
CA GLN A 37 -5.37 -10.10 -7.57
C GLN A 37 -4.54 -11.36 -7.28
N ALA A 38 -3.75 -11.34 -6.21
CA ALA A 38 -3.02 -12.49 -5.72
C ALA A 38 -3.78 -13.11 -4.53
N ASP A 39 -3.82 -14.43 -4.51
CA ASP A 39 -4.43 -15.24 -3.46
C ASP A 39 -3.39 -16.22 -2.86
N GLY A 40 -2.28 -15.66 -2.37
CA GLY A 40 -1.19 -16.42 -1.76
C GLY A 40 -0.23 -17.07 -2.75
N VAL A 41 0.29 -18.22 -2.37
CA VAL A 41 1.31 -19.02 -3.09
C VAL A 41 0.80 -20.46 -3.18
N PHE A 42 1.04 -21.13 -4.31
CA PHE A 42 0.77 -22.56 -4.43
C PHE A 42 1.63 -23.34 -3.45
N SER A 43 1.01 -23.94 -2.44
CA SER A 43 1.76 -24.70 -1.41
C SER A 43 2.32 -26.00 -1.94
N THR A 44 1.56 -26.68 -2.85
CA THR A 44 1.91 -27.97 -3.43
C THR A 44 1.87 -27.95 -4.94
N GLN A 45 2.57 -28.91 -5.57
CA GLN A 45 2.49 -29.08 -7.01
C GLN A 45 1.08 -29.53 -7.44
N ALA A 46 0.39 -30.32 -6.63
CA ALA A 46 -0.98 -30.75 -6.91
C ALA A 46 -1.95 -29.56 -7.02
N GLU A 47 -1.85 -28.56 -6.13
CA GLU A 47 -2.64 -27.32 -6.20
C GLU A 47 -2.36 -26.55 -7.51
N ALA A 48 -1.10 -26.47 -7.92
CA ALA A 48 -0.73 -25.76 -9.15
C ALA A 48 -1.22 -26.50 -10.40
N ASP A 49 -1.13 -27.84 -10.41
CA ASP A 49 -1.59 -28.66 -11.52
C ASP A 49 -3.12 -28.65 -11.65
N GLU A 50 -3.85 -28.65 -10.52
CA GLU A 50 -5.32 -28.54 -10.50
C GLU A 50 -5.77 -27.17 -11.04
N ALA A 51 -5.10 -26.09 -10.65
CA ALA A 51 -5.39 -24.76 -11.15
C ALA A 51 -5.08 -24.61 -12.65
N ALA A 52 -4.12 -25.36 -13.17
CA ALA A 52 -3.69 -25.39 -14.58
C ALA A 52 -3.42 -24.00 -15.19
N LEU A 53 -2.98 -23.04 -14.37
CA LEU A 53 -2.77 -21.67 -14.79
C LEU A 53 -1.48 -21.52 -15.61
N VAL A 54 -1.56 -20.70 -16.65
CA VAL A 54 -0.42 -20.26 -17.45
C VAL A 54 -0.32 -18.73 -17.44
N ASN A 55 0.89 -18.22 -17.56
CA ASN A 55 1.09 -16.78 -17.72
C ASN A 55 0.87 -16.32 -19.16
N ARG A 56 1.02 -15.01 -19.42
CA ARG A 56 0.91 -14.39 -20.76
C ARG A 56 1.75 -15.06 -21.84
N THR A 57 2.90 -15.65 -21.47
CA THR A 57 3.82 -16.31 -22.42
C THR A 57 3.55 -17.81 -22.55
N GLY A 58 2.50 -18.35 -21.92
CA GLY A 58 2.13 -19.76 -21.94
C GLY A 58 2.96 -20.63 -21.01
N ARG A 59 3.69 -20.05 -20.03
CA ARG A 59 4.43 -20.82 -19.01
C ARG A 59 3.51 -21.15 -17.86
N SER A 60 3.50 -22.43 -17.46
CA SER A 60 2.72 -22.90 -16.32
C SER A 60 3.30 -22.40 -14.98
N TYR A 61 2.39 -22.09 -14.07
CA TYR A 61 2.73 -21.91 -12.66
C TYR A 61 2.96 -23.27 -12.01
N SER A 62 3.74 -23.28 -10.94
CA SER A 62 4.10 -24.51 -10.22
C SER A 62 4.13 -24.22 -8.73
N ALA A 63 4.30 -25.24 -7.89
CA ALA A 63 4.47 -25.10 -6.46
C ALA A 63 5.48 -23.99 -6.10
N GLY A 64 5.15 -23.15 -5.14
CA GLY A 64 5.94 -21.99 -4.73
C GLY A 64 5.77 -20.74 -5.59
N ASP A 65 5.04 -20.78 -6.70
CA ASP A 65 4.70 -19.57 -7.46
C ASP A 65 3.49 -18.86 -6.87
N VAL A 66 3.35 -17.57 -7.16
CA VAL A 66 2.18 -16.79 -6.74
C VAL A 66 0.93 -17.33 -7.42
N ARG A 67 -0.12 -17.55 -6.63
CA ARG A 67 -1.44 -17.90 -7.11
C ARG A 67 -2.19 -16.61 -7.44
N PHE A 68 -2.28 -16.28 -8.71
CA PHE A 68 -3.13 -15.20 -9.20
C PHE A 68 -4.55 -15.70 -9.44
N VAL A 69 -5.51 -14.79 -9.26
CA VAL A 69 -6.93 -15.10 -9.53
C VAL A 69 -7.21 -14.91 -11.01
N ASP A 70 -7.62 -15.98 -11.66
CA ASP A 70 -8.16 -15.96 -13.01
C ASP A 70 -9.60 -15.42 -12.94
N GLN A 71 -9.81 -14.22 -13.49
CA GLN A 71 -11.09 -13.51 -13.38
C GLN A 71 -12.11 -13.97 -14.44
N ASN A 72 -11.64 -14.50 -15.56
CA ASN A 72 -12.49 -14.88 -16.69
C ASN A 72 -12.61 -16.41 -16.87
N GLY A 73 -11.84 -17.21 -16.15
CA GLY A 73 -11.87 -18.68 -16.17
C GLY A 73 -11.24 -19.31 -17.41
N ASP A 74 -10.31 -18.59 -18.09
CA ASP A 74 -9.64 -19.12 -19.28
C ASP A 74 -8.30 -19.83 -18.98
N HIS A 75 -7.97 -20.00 -17.70
CA HIS A 75 -6.71 -20.57 -17.16
C HIS A 75 -5.45 -19.83 -17.59
N ARG A 76 -5.58 -18.58 -17.99
CA ARG A 76 -4.48 -17.76 -18.43
C ARG A 76 -4.45 -16.41 -17.71
N ILE A 77 -3.37 -16.11 -17.04
CA ILE A 77 -3.19 -14.83 -16.36
C ILE A 77 -2.66 -13.80 -17.35
N ASP A 78 -3.55 -12.93 -17.82
CA ASP A 78 -3.25 -11.87 -18.80
C ASP A 78 -3.96 -10.54 -18.44
N ASP A 79 -4.02 -9.60 -19.39
CA ASP A 79 -4.59 -8.27 -19.12
C ASP A 79 -6.08 -8.27 -18.80
N LYS A 80 -6.80 -9.38 -19.11
CA LYS A 80 -8.23 -9.52 -18.80
C LYS A 80 -8.49 -9.82 -17.32
N ASP A 81 -7.47 -10.34 -16.61
CA ASP A 81 -7.55 -10.66 -15.18
C ASP A 81 -7.22 -9.50 -14.27
N ARG A 82 -6.95 -8.33 -14.84
CA ARG A 82 -6.70 -7.13 -14.06
C ARG A 82 -7.99 -6.59 -13.46
N VAL A 83 -7.91 -6.25 -12.18
CA VAL A 83 -9.01 -5.69 -11.40
C VAL A 83 -8.59 -4.41 -10.69
N LEU A 84 -9.57 -3.69 -10.16
CA LEU A 84 -9.31 -2.53 -9.31
C LEU A 84 -8.85 -3.00 -7.94
N LEU A 85 -7.65 -2.57 -7.53
CA LEU A 85 -7.01 -2.96 -6.27
C LEU A 85 -7.15 -1.89 -5.16
N GLY A 86 -7.91 -0.84 -5.43
CA GLY A 86 -8.10 0.28 -4.53
C GLY A 86 -7.60 1.61 -5.09
N SER A 87 -7.94 2.70 -4.43
CA SER A 87 -7.62 4.05 -4.87
C SER A 87 -6.46 4.65 -4.11
N ALA A 88 -5.58 5.38 -4.80
CA ALA A 88 -4.58 6.23 -4.17
C ALA A 88 -5.20 7.46 -3.47
N SER A 89 -6.42 7.84 -3.86
CA SER A 89 -7.13 8.97 -3.27
C SER A 89 -7.86 8.56 -1.99
N PRO A 90 -7.73 9.33 -0.90
CA PRO A 90 -8.44 9.02 0.34
C PRO A 90 -9.95 9.26 0.19
N ASN A 91 -10.74 8.47 0.91
CA ASN A 91 -12.17 8.70 1.08
C ASN A 91 -12.45 9.90 2.01
N TYR A 92 -11.62 10.01 3.07
CA TYR A 92 -11.69 11.08 4.06
C TYR A 92 -10.29 11.51 4.44
N PHE A 93 -10.09 12.81 4.56
CA PHE A 93 -8.85 13.38 5.10
C PHE A 93 -9.17 14.69 5.82
N GLY A 94 -8.33 15.07 6.76
CA GLY A 94 -8.50 16.31 7.49
C GLY A 94 -7.51 16.45 8.63
N GLY A 95 -7.76 17.44 9.45
CA GLY A 95 -7.03 17.67 10.69
C GLY A 95 -7.90 18.35 11.70
N PHE A 96 -7.52 18.24 12.95
CA PHE A 96 -8.13 18.99 14.01
C PHE A 96 -7.07 19.49 14.98
N TYR A 97 -7.33 20.65 15.55
CA TYR A 97 -6.52 21.29 16.58
C TYR A 97 -7.34 21.40 17.84
N THR A 98 -6.72 21.10 18.98
CA THR A 98 -7.33 21.31 20.29
C THR A 98 -6.39 22.09 21.19
N GLN A 99 -6.95 22.92 22.08
CA GLN A 99 -6.20 23.65 23.08
C GLN A 99 -6.98 23.70 24.39
N LEU A 100 -6.35 23.27 25.46
CA LEU A 100 -6.85 23.35 26.83
C LEU A 100 -6.05 24.39 27.59
N LYS A 101 -6.72 25.31 28.28
CA LYS A 101 -6.08 26.34 29.09
C LYS A 101 -6.60 26.33 30.52
N TYR A 102 -5.68 26.37 31.50
CA TYR A 102 -6.04 26.45 32.91
C TYR A 102 -4.96 27.18 33.72
N LYS A 103 -5.32 28.29 34.35
CA LYS A 103 -4.46 29.09 35.28
C LYS A 103 -3.03 29.33 34.74
N GLY A 104 -2.92 29.80 33.48
CA GLY A 104 -1.61 30.07 32.85
C GLY A 104 -0.98 28.85 32.14
N LEU A 105 -1.43 27.64 32.43
CA LEU A 105 -1.03 26.45 31.71
C LEU A 105 -1.87 26.31 30.43
N ALA A 106 -1.23 26.00 29.31
CA ALA A 106 -1.92 25.65 28.08
C ALA A 106 -1.31 24.40 27.44
N LEU A 107 -2.15 23.45 27.10
CA LEU A 107 -1.81 22.27 26.33
C LEU A 107 -2.50 22.36 24.99
N SER A 108 -1.76 22.26 23.90
CA SER A 108 -2.32 22.19 22.56
C SER A 108 -1.84 20.95 21.83
N ALA A 109 -2.69 20.41 20.97
CA ALA A 109 -2.36 19.26 20.13
C ALA A 109 -2.97 19.45 18.74
N GLU A 110 -2.20 19.09 17.71
CA GLU A 110 -2.61 19.09 16.31
C GLU A 110 -2.55 17.68 15.75
N PHE A 111 -3.65 17.26 15.14
CA PHE A 111 -3.78 15.96 14.51
C PHE A 111 -4.07 16.11 13.02
N SER A 112 -3.57 15.15 12.23
CA SER A 112 -3.98 14.95 10.85
C SER A 112 -4.34 13.50 10.62
N TYR A 113 -5.29 13.27 9.71
CA TYR A 113 -5.71 11.91 9.35
C TYR A 113 -6.00 11.81 7.86
N SER A 114 -5.81 10.60 7.35
CA SER A 114 -6.23 10.17 6.02
C SER A 114 -6.80 8.77 6.13
N LYS A 115 -7.89 8.47 5.44
CA LYS A 115 -8.56 7.18 5.52
C LYS A 115 -9.02 6.69 4.16
N GLY A 116 -8.74 5.40 3.88
CA GLY A 116 -9.24 4.69 2.70
C GLY A 116 -8.41 4.91 1.44
N ASN A 117 -7.22 5.50 1.56
CA ASN A 117 -6.24 5.54 0.48
C ASN A 117 -5.31 4.33 0.55
N MET A 118 -5.00 3.79 -0.62
CA MET A 118 -4.03 2.72 -0.79
C MET A 118 -2.71 3.28 -1.32
N ALA A 119 -1.61 2.60 -1.03
CA ALA A 119 -0.30 2.93 -1.56
C ALA A 119 0.36 1.71 -2.20
N TYR A 120 1.08 1.94 -3.28
CA TYR A 120 1.92 0.94 -3.89
C TYR A 120 3.31 0.95 -3.27
N ASN A 121 3.71 -0.16 -2.65
CA ASN A 121 5.03 -0.34 -2.06
C ASN A 121 6.02 -0.91 -3.08
N ALA A 122 6.52 -0.04 -3.95
CA ALA A 122 7.48 -0.39 -4.99
C ALA A 122 8.83 -0.87 -4.42
N VAL A 123 9.23 -0.33 -3.27
CA VAL A 123 10.47 -0.74 -2.59
C VAL A 123 10.35 -2.19 -2.12
N ARG A 124 9.23 -2.56 -1.52
CA ARG A 124 8.95 -3.93 -1.12
C ARG A 124 8.94 -4.88 -2.31
N GLN A 125 8.31 -4.50 -3.42
CA GLN A 125 8.32 -5.30 -4.64
C GLN A 125 9.75 -5.57 -5.12
N GLN A 126 10.63 -4.56 -5.15
CA GLN A 126 12.02 -4.73 -5.57
C GLN A 126 12.81 -5.63 -4.61
N LEU A 127 12.65 -5.44 -3.29
CA LEU A 127 13.38 -6.17 -2.26
C LEU A 127 12.90 -7.62 -2.07
N GLU A 128 11.66 -7.93 -2.50
CA GLU A 128 11.04 -9.25 -2.35
C GLU A 128 10.82 -9.99 -3.67
N SER A 129 11.24 -9.40 -4.81
CA SER A 129 11.06 -10.03 -6.12
C SER A 129 11.88 -11.31 -6.31
N MET A 130 13.04 -11.41 -5.64
CA MET A 130 13.98 -12.54 -5.73
C MET A 130 14.32 -12.96 -7.17
N SER A 131 14.31 -12.01 -8.08
CA SER A 131 14.50 -12.21 -9.52
C SER A 131 15.86 -11.75 -10.04
N THR A 132 16.63 -11.06 -9.18
CA THR A 132 17.93 -10.46 -9.48
C THR A 132 18.94 -10.75 -8.37
N THR A 133 20.18 -10.25 -8.53
CA THR A 133 21.25 -10.33 -7.52
C THR A 133 21.24 -9.14 -6.54
N ASN A 134 20.24 -8.29 -6.58
CA ASN A 134 20.14 -7.14 -5.69
C ASN A 134 19.91 -7.57 -4.23
N ASN A 135 20.22 -6.67 -3.30
CA ASN A 135 19.93 -6.88 -1.89
C ASN A 135 18.43 -7.12 -1.69
N GLN A 136 18.11 -7.96 -0.71
CA GLN A 136 16.75 -8.43 -0.43
C GLN A 136 16.36 -8.10 1.01
N SER A 137 15.06 -8.05 1.25
CA SER A 137 14.48 -7.91 2.58
C SER A 137 14.62 -9.23 3.37
N LEU A 138 14.63 -9.15 4.71
CA LEU A 138 14.61 -10.34 5.58
C LEU A 138 13.35 -11.19 5.39
N SER A 139 12.26 -10.62 4.91
CA SER A 139 11.01 -11.35 4.62
C SER A 139 11.21 -12.51 3.66
N VAL A 140 12.19 -12.42 2.74
CA VAL A 140 12.49 -13.49 1.78
C VAL A 140 13.04 -14.78 2.42
N LEU A 141 13.43 -14.75 3.68
CA LEU A 141 13.79 -15.95 4.42
C LEU A 141 12.60 -16.90 4.62
N ASN A 142 11.38 -16.35 4.61
CA ASN A 142 10.13 -17.11 4.69
C ASN A 142 9.65 -17.62 3.33
N ARG A 143 10.46 -17.49 2.26
CA ARG A 143 10.08 -17.95 0.93
C ARG A 143 9.75 -19.44 0.90
N TRP A 144 8.88 -19.80 0.01
CA TRP A 144 8.59 -21.21 -0.26
C TRP A 144 9.83 -21.95 -0.74
N THR A 145 10.15 -23.09 -0.14
CA THR A 145 11.33 -23.91 -0.42
C THR A 145 11.03 -25.39 -0.56
N VAL A 146 9.91 -25.86 -0.01
CA VAL A 146 9.56 -27.29 0.02
C VAL A 146 8.06 -27.48 -0.17
N ASP A 147 7.69 -28.53 -0.87
CA ASP A 147 6.30 -28.89 -1.15
C ASP A 147 5.49 -29.06 0.14
N GLY A 148 4.29 -28.48 0.17
CA GLY A 148 3.43 -28.42 1.37
C GLY A 148 3.71 -27.26 2.32
N GLN A 149 4.73 -26.45 2.08
CA GLN A 149 5.02 -25.27 2.90
C GLN A 149 3.95 -24.18 2.68
N LYS A 150 3.32 -23.75 3.77
CA LYS A 150 2.38 -22.61 3.77
C LYS A 150 3.11 -21.31 4.02
N THR A 151 3.15 -20.46 3.03
CA THR A 151 3.75 -19.11 3.09
C THR A 151 3.10 -18.22 2.04
N ASP A 152 3.17 -16.92 2.24
CA ASP A 152 2.75 -15.89 1.29
C ASP A 152 3.92 -15.32 0.46
N VAL A 153 5.15 -15.78 0.75
CA VAL A 153 6.35 -15.37 0.03
C VAL A 153 6.72 -16.45 -0.99
N PRO A 154 6.68 -16.15 -2.30
CA PRO A 154 6.92 -17.15 -3.33
C PRO A 154 8.38 -17.62 -3.33
N ARG A 155 8.61 -18.69 -4.06
CA ARG A 155 9.98 -19.19 -4.30
C ARG A 155 10.81 -18.19 -5.10
N ALA A 156 12.13 -18.21 -4.91
CA ALA A 156 13.06 -17.44 -5.71
C ALA A 156 13.13 -17.98 -7.15
N ARG A 157 12.97 -17.08 -8.14
CA ARG A 157 13.13 -17.41 -9.55
C ARG A 157 13.95 -16.37 -10.28
N TRP A 158 15.10 -16.79 -10.81
CA TRP A 158 15.94 -15.93 -11.62
C TRP A 158 15.18 -15.39 -12.83
N LYS A 159 15.21 -14.05 -13.02
CA LYS A 159 14.49 -13.31 -14.09
C LYS A 159 12.97 -13.44 -14.05
N ASP A 160 12.42 -14.02 -13.01
CA ASP A 160 10.97 -14.14 -12.79
C ASP A 160 10.16 -14.59 -14.04
N PRO A 161 10.42 -15.77 -14.58
CA PRO A 161 9.87 -16.19 -15.87
C PRO A 161 8.35 -16.40 -15.89
N VAL A 162 7.72 -16.52 -14.72
CA VAL A 162 6.27 -16.69 -14.58
C VAL A 162 5.56 -15.42 -14.11
N GLY A 163 6.29 -14.42 -13.60
CA GLY A 163 5.74 -13.15 -13.17
C GLY A 163 5.28 -13.12 -11.71
N ASN A 164 5.97 -13.81 -10.80
CA ASN A 164 5.69 -13.75 -9.36
C ASN A 164 5.75 -12.31 -8.80
N SER A 165 6.52 -11.44 -9.44
CA SER A 165 6.66 -10.03 -9.10
C SER A 165 5.72 -9.10 -9.88
N TYR A 166 4.76 -9.60 -10.65
CA TYR A 166 3.78 -8.77 -11.33
C TYR A 166 3.10 -7.81 -10.37
N PHE A 167 2.76 -6.62 -10.88
CA PHE A 167 1.99 -5.64 -10.13
C PHE A 167 0.64 -6.23 -9.74
N SER A 168 0.42 -6.39 -8.44
CA SER A 168 -0.71 -7.11 -7.88
C SER A 168 -1.08 -6.60 -6.48
N SER A 169 -2.16 -7.13 -5.93
CA SER A 169 -2.61 -6.84 -4.57
C SER A 169 -1.54 -7.09 -3.49
N ARG A 170 -0.52 -7.91 -3.77
CA ARG A 170 0.62 -8.16 -2.86
C ARG A 170 1.41 -6.90 -2.51
N TRP A 171 1.44 -5.92 -3.40
CA TRP A 171 2.26 -4.73 -3.29
C TRP A 171 1.44 -3.49 -2.94
N ILE A 172 0.12 -3.66 -2.74
CA ILE A 172 -0.80 -2.58 -2.37
C ILE A 172 -1.06 -2.67 -0.86
N GLU A 173 -0.86 -1.56 -0.18
CA GLU A 173 -0.97 -1.45 1.28
C GLU A 173 -1.97 -0.36 1.66
N ASP A 174 -2.65 -0.52 2.79
CA ASP A 174 -3.49 0.53 3.37
C ASP A 174 -2.58 1.66 3.88
N ALA A 175 -2.71 2.84 3.28
CA ALA A 175 -1.97 4.04 3.65
C ALA A 175 -2.80 4.97 4.55
N SER A 176 -3.86 4.47 5.17
CA SER A 176 -4.64 5.22 6.15
C SER A 176 -3.80 5.52 7.40
N TYR A 177 -3.93 6.72 7.93
CA TYR A 177 -3.23 7.11 9.14
C TYR A 177 -4.01 8.09 10.00
N LEU A 178 -3.72 8.09 11.28
CA LEU A 178 -3.97 9.16 12.23
C LEU A 178 -2.61 9.57 12.84
N ARG A 179 -2.21 10.82 12.64
CA ARG A 179 -0.92 11.32 13.09
C ARG A 179 -1.12 12.50 14.04
N LEU A 180 -0.46 12.44 15.19
CA LEU A 180 -0.22 13.60 16.04
C LEU A 180 0.96 14.37 15.44
N LYS A 181 0.70 15.60 14.97
CA LYS A 181 1.73 16.42 14.31
C LYS A 181 2.52 17.26 15.29
N ASN A 182 1.82 17.77 16.28
CA ASN A 182 2.44 18.68 17.25
C ASN A 182 1.71 18.57 18.58
N VAL A 183 2.49 18.57 19.67
CA VAL A 183 2.01 18.78 21.05
C VAL A 183 2.81 19.88 21.67
N THR A 184 2.16 20.89 22.20
CA THR A 184 2.81 21.98 22.90
C THR A 184 2.24 22.14 24.28
N LEU A 185 3.10 22.09 25.29
CA LEU A 185 2.78 22.45 26.65
C LEU A 185 3.42 23.81 26.94
N SER A 186 2.63 24.78 27.36
CA SER A 186 3.13 26.12 27.71
C SER A 186 2.60 26.57 29.06
N TYR A 187 3.43 27.37 29.76
CA TYR A 187 3.05 28.02 30.99
C TYR A 187 3.35 29.50 30.92
N THR A 188 2.34 30.32 31.10
CA THR A 188 2.46 31.79 31.16
C THR A 188 2.40 32.24 32.59
N PHE A 189 3.47 32.86 33.07
CA PHE A 189 3.54 33.44 34.40
C PHE A 189 3.30 34.96 34.32
N SER A 190 2.55 35.46 35.30
CA SER A 190 2.25 36.89 35.46
C SER A 190 3.33 37.58 36.30
N LYS A 191 3.29 38.92 36.32
CA LYS A 191 4.21 39.80 37.02
C LYS A 191 4.44 39.51 38.52
N THR A 192 3.54 38.74 39.15
CA THR A 192 3.60 38.39 40.59
C THR A 192 4.70 37.39 40.94
N VAL A 193 5.22 36.63 39.95
CA VAL A 193 6.23 35.59 40.20
C VAL A 193 7.66 36.13 40.05
N TRP A 194 7.88 37.12 39.16
CA TRP A 194 9.19 37.72 38.94
C TRP A 194 9.06 39.23 38.69
N ASN A 195 9.49 40.04 39.65
CA ASN A 195 9.43 41.50 39.54
C ASN A 195 10.21 42.10 38.37
N PHE A 196 11.07 41.34 37.74
CA PHE A 196 11.93 41.78 36.64
C PHE A 196 11.25 41.63 35.25
N PHE A 197 10.28 40.73 35.06
CA PHE A 197 9.58 40.55 33.81
C PHE A 197 8.09 40.92 33.95
N ARG A 198 7.56 41.63 32.95
CA ARG A 198 6.11 41.97 32.89
C ARG A 198 5.21 40.73 32.69
N SER A 199 5.66 39.77 31.89
CA SER A 199 5.11 38.43 31.73
C SER A 199 6.12 37.56 30.95
N GLY A 200 6.08 36.25 31.11
CA GLY A 200 6.90 35.33 30.36
C GLY A 200 6.11 34.06 30.04
N THR A 201 6.43 33.42 28.94
CA THR A 201 5.86 32.11 28.59
C THR A 201 7.00 31.13 28.35
N LEU A 202 6.96 30.02 29.06
CA LEU A 202 7.81 28.86 28.80
C LEU A 202 6.98 27.87 28.01
N TYR A 203 7.55 27.25 26.96
CA TYR A 203 6.88 26.22 26.20
C TYR A 203 7.83 25.07 25.86
N VAL A 204 7.29 23.87 25.79
CA VAL A 204 7.93 22.65 25.29
C VAL A 204 7.06 22.09 24.17
N THR A 205 7.68 21.86 23.03
CA THR A 205 6.99 21.33 21.84
C THR A 205 7.64 20.01 21.45
N GLY A 206 6.79 19.03 21.10
CA GLY A 206 7.16 17.75 20.51
C GLY A 206 6.44 17.55 19.19
N GLU A 207 7.12 16.93 18.19
CA GLU A 207 6.61 16.54 16.89
C GLU A 207 6.61 15.01 16.74
#